data_e9b3cbb3ba268e524ee2f7aa85c8cfb7
#
_entry.id   e9b3cbb3ba268e524ee2f7aa85c8cfb7
#
_cell.length_a   1.000
_cell.length_b   1.000
_cell.length_c   1.000
_cell.angle_alpha   90.00
_cell.angle_beta   90.00
_cell.angle_gamma   90.00
#
_symmetry.space_group_name_H-M   'P 1'
#
loop_
_entity.id
_entity.type
_entity.pdbx_description
1 polymer ?
#
loop_
_entity_poly.entity_id
_entity_poly.type
_entity_poly.pdbx_seq_one_letter_code
_entity_poly.pdbx_strand_id
1 'polypeptide(L)'
;MDFKIQNYLPFVFTSLFLIAVNFILGQNTTLKLYIFSAVVLIGGLPHGALDFFILKKRYSGKKFLLSLLIYLLIALSVFVLFYTNPLIIFILFLFYSAFHFGDSDFSNDPMISRLGWGSIIILLPLSLSSSEAVSFISLFVQDVKTLNSMPLFIVTIISFFLCIYPRK
;
A
#
# COMPACT_ATOMS: atom_id res chain seq x y z
N MET A 1 20.22 11.88 14.83
CA MET A 1 18.89 11.63 14.24
C MET A 1 17.92 12.58 14.90
N ASP A 2 17.72 13.77 14.31
CA ASP A 2 16.83 14.77 14.86
C ASP A 2 15.39 14.33 14.58
N PHE A 3 14.76 13.74 15.56
CA PHE A 3 13.35 13.37 15.56
C PHE A 3 12.48 14.64 15.56
N LYS A 4 12.18 15.17 14.37
CA LYS A 4 11.21 16.27 14.26
C LYS A 4 9.81 15.68 14.44
N ILE A 5 9.28 15.77 15.66
CA ILE A 5 7.92 15.34 16.04
C ILE A 5 6.86 15.86 15.05
N GLN A 6 7.07 17.04 14.46
CA GLN A 6 6.18 17.64 13.46
C GLN A 6 5.91 16.76 12.21
N ASN A 7 6.84 15.88 11.83
CA ASN A 7 6.68 15.02 10.67
C ASN A 7 5.72 13.84 10.92
N TYR A 8 5.51 13.48 12.19
CA TYR A 8 4.63 12.37 12.59
C TYR A 8 3.21 12.82 12.98
N LEU A 9 3.02 14.12 13.24
CA LEU A 9 1.71 14.66 13.62
C LEU A 9 0.60 14.30 12.62
N PRO A 10 0.76 14.47 11.29
CA PRO A 10 -0.28 14.09 10.34
C PRO A 10 -0.63 12.60 10.42
N PHE A 11 0.38 11.74 10.57
CA PHE A 11 0.17 10.29 10.71
C PHE A 11 -0.60 9.96 12.00
N VAL A 12 -0.21 10.54 13.13
CA VAL A 12 -0.88 10.33 14.41
C VAL A 12 -2.32 10.81 14.36
N PHE A 13 -2.57 12.01 13.83
CA PHE A 13 -3.93 12.55 13.68
C PHE A 13 -4.79 11.69 12.76
N THR A 14 -4.26 11.27 11.61
CA THR A 14 -4.98 10.39 10.68
C THR A 14 -5.31 9.05 11.32
N SER A 15 -4.37 8.46 12.06
CA SER A 15 -4.58 7.19 12.76
C SER A 15 -5.65 7.31 13.84
N LEU A 16 -5.59 8.35 14.67
CA LEU A 16 -6.59 8.61 15.71
C LEU A 16 -7.96 8.87 15.10
N PHE A 17 -8.03 9.63 13.99
CA PHE A 17 -9.27 9.88 13.26
C PHE A 17 -9.88 8.58 12.74
N LEU A 18 -9.08 7.70 12.10
CA LEU A 18 -9.56 6.41 11.59
C LEU A 18 -10.03 5.49 12.71
N ILE A 19 -9.33 5.47 13.87
CA ILE A 19 -9.76 4.72 15.05
C ILE A 19 -11.10 5.24 15.56
N ALA A 20 -11.26 6.55 15.70
CA ALA A 20 -12.51 7.18 16.14
C ALA A 20 -13.66 6.88 15.17
N VAL A 21 -13.41 7.01 13.86
CA VAL A 21 -14.39 6.66 12.82
C VAL A 21 -14.80 5.20 12.92
N ASN A 22 -13.83 4.28 13.09
CA ASN A 22 -14.13 2.85 13.25
C ASN A 22 -15.00 2.57 14.49
N PHE A 23 -14.73 3.26 15.59
CA PHE A 23 -15.50 3.13 16.83
C PHE A 23 -16.93 3.69 16.68
N ILE A 24 -17.08 4.87 16.07
CA ILE A 24 -18.38 5.54 15.85
C ILE A 24 -19.27 4.74 14.89
N LEU A 25 -18.69 4.20 13.81
CA LEU A 25 -19.43 3.46 12.79
C LEU A 25 -19.84 2.04 13.24
N GLY A 26 -19.24 1.53 14.31
CA GLY A 26 -19.54 0.20 14.85
C GLY A 26 -19.45 -0.89 13.77
N GLN A 27 -20.54 -1.61 13.52
CA GLN A 27 -20.60 -2.72 12.56
C GLN A 27 -21.03 -2.32 11.13
N ASN A 28 -21.15 -1.02 10.84
CA ASN A 28 -21.57 -0.57 9.51
C ASN A 28 -20.44 -0.72 8.48
N THR A 29 -20.29 -1.93 7.95
CA THR A 29 -19.24 -2.28 6.97
C THR A 29 -19.31 -1.45 5.70
N THR A 30 -20.53 -1.17 5.20
CA THR A 30 -20.74 -0.39 3.97
C THR A 30 -20.22 1.03 4.11
N LEU A 31 -20.52 1.70 5.23
CA LEU A 31 -20.06 3.07 5.46
C LEU A 31 -18.56 3.14 5.71
N LYS A 32 -17.99 2.14 6.43
CA LYS A 32 -16.53 1.99 6.56
C LYS A 32 -15.86 1.87 5.21
N LEU A 33 -16.42 1.06 4.30
CA LEU A 33 -15.90 0.88 2.95
C LEU A 33 -15.92 2.18 2.14
N TYR A 34 -17.01 2.94 2.19
CA TYR A 34 -17.09 4.25 1.50
C TYR A 34 -16.05 5.23 2.03
N ILE A 35 -15.90 5.34 3.35
CA ILE A 35 -14.91 6.23 3.96
C ILE A 35 -13.48 5.78 3.59
N PHE A 36 -13.19 4.48 3.67
CA PHE A 36 -11.90 3.94 3.27
C PHE A 36 -11.60 4.23 1.79
N SER A 37 -12.57 3.97 0.90
CA SER A 37 -12.43 4.25 -0.53
C SER A 37 -12.19 5.73 -0.80
N ALA A 38 -12.89 6.62 -0.10
CA ALA A 38 -12.67 8.07 -0.21
C ALA A 38 -11.26 8.47 0.24
N VAL A 39 -10.76 7.93 1.35
CA VAL A 39 -9.40 8.20 1.85
C VAL A 39 -8.35 7.70 0.85
N VAL A 40 -8.53 6.50 0.29
CA VAL A 40 -7.62 5.94 -0.74
C VAL A 40 -7.64 6.78 -2.02
N LEU A 41 -8.82 7.23 -2.46
CA LEU A 41 -8.94 8.09 -3.64
C LEU A 41 -8.29 9.47 -3.40
N ILE A 42 -8.58 10.11 -2.28
CA ILE A 42 -8.00 11.43 -1.96
C ILE A 42 -6.49 11.34 -1.78
N GLY A 43 -5.98 10.28 -1.15
CA GLY A 43 -4.55 10.04 -0.99
C GLY A 43 -3.85 9.56 -2.26
N GLY A 44 -4.52 8.73 -3.07
CA GLY A 44 -3.94 8.13 -4.27
C GLY A 44 -3.97 9.01 -5.51
N LEU A 45 -5.05 9.77 -5.74
CA LEU A 45 -5.18 10.65 -6.91
C LEU A 45 -4.06 11.69 -7.05
N PRO A 46 -3.59 12.37 -5.97
CA PRO A 46 -2.48 13.30 -6.09
C PRO A 46 -1.18 12.66 -6.58
N HIS A 47 -0.92 11.39 -6.24
CA HIS A 47 0.28 10.69 -6.69
C HIS A 47 0.30 10.55 -8.22
N GLY A 48 -0.79 10.08 -8.83
CA GLY A 48 -0.90 9.97 -10.28
C GLY A 48 -0.88 11.33 -11.00
N ALA A 49 -1.48 12.37 -10.40
CA ALA A 49 -1.42 13.72 -10.95
C ALA A 49 0.01 14.29 -10.93
N LEU A 50 0.78 14.01 -9.87
CA LEU A 50 2.17 14.45 -9.75
C LEU A 50 3.07 13.79 -10.80
N ASP A 51 2.82 12.55 -11.21
CA ASP A 51 3.60 11.84 -12.23
C ASP A 51 3.62 12.61 -13.55
N PHE A 52 2.50 13.19 -13.97
CA PHE A 52 2.43 14.03 -15.17
C PHE A 52 3.36 15.25 -15.04
N PHE A 53 3.35 15.95 -13.92
CA PHE A 53 4.20 17.10 -13.69
C PHE A 53 5.68 16.73 -13.61
N ILE A 54 6.01 15.59 -13.00
CA ILE A 54 7.37 15.05 -12.94
C ILE A 54 7.88 14.74 -14.35
N LEU A 55 7.08 14.04 -15.16
CA LEU A 55 7.41 13.74 -16.56
C LEU A 55 7.62 15.02 -17.37
N LYS A 56 6.72 16.00 -17.23
CA LYS A 56 6.82 17.28 -17.92
C LYS A 56 8.05 18.10 -17.51
N LYS A 57 8.46 18.02 -16.23
CA LYS A 57 9.67 18.69 -15.73
C LYS A 57 10.95 17.99 -16.21
N ARG A 58 10.91 16.66 -16.34
CA ARG A 58 12.09 15.85 -16.69
C ARG A 58 12.34 15.74 -18.19
N TYR A 59 11.29 15.76 -18.98
CA TYR A 59 11.33 15.56 -20.43
C TYR A 59 10.61 16.69 -21.17
N SER A 60 11.09 17.04 -22.38
CA SER A 60 10.49 18.06 -23.25
C SER A 60 10.25 17.52 -24.67
N GLY A 61 9.35 18.14 -25.41
CA GLY A 61 9.05 17.82 -26.79
C GLY A 61 8.69 16.36 -27.02
N LYS A 62 9.31 15.73 -28.02
CA LYS A 62 9.04 14.33 -28.41
C LYS A 62 9.34 13.33 -27.30
N LYS A 63 10.37 13.61 -26.46
CA LYS A 63 10.71 12.72 -25.33
C LYS A 63 9.62 12.72 -24.26
N PHE A 64 9.00 13.86 -23.98
CA PHE A 64 7.86 13.94 -23.08
C PHE A 64 6.67 13.12 -23.58
N LEU A 65 6.29 13.29 -24.86
CA LEU A 65 5.19 12.53 -25.46
C LEU A 65 5.43 11.03 -25.44
N LEU A 66 6.65 10.60 -25.76
CA LEU A 66 7.01 9.18 -25.71
C LEU A 66 6.95 8.63 -24.28
N SER A 67 7.49 9.36 -23.30
CA SER A 67 7.44 8.94 -21.89
C SER A 67 6.01 8.89 -21.37
N LEU A 68 5.16 9.85 -21.74
CA LEU A 68 3.74 9.84 -21.39
C LEU A 68 3.01 8.65 -22.03
N LEU A 69 3.28 8.36 -23.30
CA LEU A 69 2.70 7.20 -24.00
C LEU A 69 3.10 5.89 -23.31
N ILE A 70 4.38 5.72 -22.99
CA ILE A 70 4.86 4.53 -22.24
C ILE A 70 4.17 4.41 -20.90
N TYR A 71 4.06 5.52 -20.15
CA TYR A 71 3.36 5.56 -18.87
C TYR A 71 1.90 5.09 -19.00
N LEU A 72 1.17 5.62 -19.98
CA LEU A 72 -0.23 5.24 -20.24
C LEU A 72 -0.36 3.79 -20.70
N LEU A 73 0.57 3.29 -21.52
CA LEU A 73 0.58 1.89 -21.94
C LEU A 73 0.84 0.94 -20.77
N ILE A 74 1.73 1.30 -19.84
CA ILE A 74 1.95 0.53 -18.61
C ILE A 74 0.67 0.52 -17.75
N ALA A 75 0.05 1.67 -17.54
CA ALA A 75 -1.18 1.78 -16.76
C ALA A 75 -2.31 0.94 -17.36
N LEU A 76 -2.48 1.01 -18.70
CA LEU A 76 -3.47 0.21 -19.44
C LEU A 76 -3.16 -1.29 -19.33
N SER A 77 -1.88 -1.68 -19.43
CA SER A 77 -1.46 -3.09 -19.29
C SER A 77 -1.78 -3.62 -17.92
N VAL A 78 -1.49 -2.86 -16.85
CA VAL A 78 -1.84 -3.25 -15.48
C VAL A 78 -3.35 -3.37 -15.32
N PHE A 79 -4.14 -2.45 -15.89
CA PHE A 79 -5.61 -2.51 -15.85
C PHE A 79 -6.15 -3.77 -16.54
N VAL A 80 -5.67 -4.10 -17.75
CA VAL A 80 -6.07 -5.30 -18.49
C VAL A 80 -5.67 -6.57 -17.74
N LEU A 81 -4.46 -6.62 -17.20
CA LEU A 81 -3.97 -7.74 -16.40
C LEU A 81 -4.77 -7.90 -15.11
N PHE A 82 -5.14 -6.81 -14.45
CA PHE A 82 -6.00 -6.85 -13.27
C PHE A 82 -7.39 -7.43 -13.60
N TYR A 83 -7.95 -7.06 -14.75
CA TYR A 83 -9.24 -7.59 -15.20
C TYR A 83 -9.18 -9.09 -15.51
N THR A 84 -8.07 -9.57 -16.11
CA THR A 84 -7.91 -11.00 -16.49
C THR A 84 -7.38 -11.87 -15.36
N ASN A 85 -6.52 -11.34 -14.50
CA ASN A 85 -5.83 -12.09 -13.45
C ASN A 85 -5.73 -11.25 -12.14
N PRO A 86 -6.87 -10.90 -11.51
CA PRO A 86 -6.88 -9.98 -10.38
C PRO A 86 -6.02 -10.45 -9.20
N LEU A 87 -5.99 -11.76 -8.91
CA LEU A 87 -5.21 -12.31 -7.81
C LEU A 87 -3.70 -12.09 -8.01
N ILE A 88 -3.20 -12.37 -9.22
CA ILE A 88 -1.77 -12.21 -9.51
C ILE A 88 -1.36 -10.74 -9.39
N ILE A 89 -2.14 -9.84 -9.98
CA ILE A 89 -1.85 -8.40 -9.90
C ILE A 89 -1.97 -7.88 -8.48
N PHE A 90 -2.94 -8.38 -7.70
CA PHE A 90 -3.07 -8.03 -6.29
C PHE A 90 -1.84 -8.48 -5.47
N ILE A 91 -1.34 -9.69 -5.67
CA ILE A 91 -0.12 -10.18 -5.02
C ILE A 91 1.09 -9.33 -5.41
N LEU A 92 1.27 -9.03 -6.69
CA LEU A 92 2.34 -8.16 -7.16
C LEU A 92 2.24 -6.74 -6.58
N PHE A 93 1.04 -6.20 -6.46
CA PHE A 93 0.78 -4.92 -5.80
C PHE A 93 1.20 -4.95 -4.33
N LEU A 94 0.88 -6.01 -3.57
CA LEU A 94 1.31 -6.15 -2.17
C LEU A 94 2.85 -6.21 -2.06
N PHE A 95 3.51 -6.95 -2.95
CA PHE A 95 4.98 -7.01 -3.00
C PHE A 95 5.60 -5.64 -3.30
N TYR A 96 5.09 -4.95 -4.31
CA TYR A 96 5.56 -3.61 -4.65
C TYR A 96 5.33 -2.63 -3.51
N SER A 97 4.17 -2.70 -2.87
CA SER A 97 3.84 -1.86 -1.72
C SER A 97 4.76 -2.11 -0.53
N ALA A 98 5.09 -3.39 -0.24
CA ALA A 98 6.05 -3.72 0.81
C ALA A 98 7.43 -3.12 0.51
N PHE A 99 7.91 -3.24 -0.72
CA PHE A 99 9.17 -2.61 -1.12
C PHE A 99 9.10 -1.08 -1.01
N HIS A 100 8.03 -0.47 -1.50
CA HIS A 100 7.85 0.98 -1.52
C HIS A 100 7.80 1.58 -0.10
N PHE A 101 7.04 0.99 0.81
CA PHE A 101 6.99 1.44 2.21
C PHE A 101 8.34 1.27 2.91
N GLY A 102 9.01 0.14 2.68
CA GLY A 102 10.32 -0.10 3.25
C GLY A 102 11.38 0.89 2.73
N ASP A 103 11.37 1.19 1.44
CA ASP A 103 12.30 2.12 0.81
C ASP A 103 12.04 3.57 1.22
N SER A 104 10.78 3.95 1.38
CA SER A 104 10.39 5.29 1.84
C SER A 104 10.88 5.59 3.24
N ASP A 105 10.75 4.62 4.16
CA ASP A 105 11.02 4.83 5.58
C ASP A 105 12.48 4.55 5.95
N PHE A 106 13.12 3.61 5.27
CA PHE A 106 14.46 3.11 5.58
C PHE A 106 15.40 3.02 4.36
N SER A 107 15.43 4.05 3.53
CA SER A 107 16.21 4.09 2.27
C SER A 107 17.70 3.76 2.41
N ASN A 108 18.29 4.04 3.56
CA ASN A 108 19.72 3.80 3.85
C ASN A 108 20.00 2.41 4.45
N ASP A 109 18.97 1.64 4.76
CA ASP A 109 19.12 0.33 5.38
C ASP A 109 19.28 -0.79 4.34
N PRO A 110 19.80 -1.97 4.73
CA PRO A 110 19.87 -3.12 3.85
C PRO A 110 18.48 -3.47 3.26
N MET A 111 18.44 -3.90 2.00
CA MET A 111 17.21 -4.24 1.29
C MET A 111 16.31 -5.22 2.08
N ILE A 112 16.94 -6.17 2.80
CA ILE A 112 16.23 -7.15 3.64
C ILE A 112 15.46 -6.47 4.77
N SER A 113 16.09 -5.51 5.47
CA SER A 113 15.43 -4.75 6.54
C SER A 113 14.30 -3.88 6.01
N ARG A 114 14.47 -3.25 4.84
CA ARG A 114 13.45 -2.47 4.15
C ARG A 114 12.24 -3.33 3.79
N LEU A 115 12.47 -4.48 3.15
CA LEU A 115 11.39 -5.43 2.83
C LEU A 115 10.71 -5.98 4.09
N GLY A 116 11.48 -6.28 5.14
CA GLY A 116 10.92 -6.69 6.42
C GLY A 116 9.95 -5.66 6.98
N TRP A 117 10.34 -4.39 7.04
CA TRP A 117 9.49 -3.30 7.52
C TRP A 117 8.23 -3.12 6.69
N GLY A 118 8.38 -2.98 5.38
CA GLY A 118 7.22 -2.80 4.48
C GLY A 118 6.26 -4.00 4.51
N SER A 119 6.80 -5.21 4.68
CA SER A 119 5.97 -6.42 4.85
C SER A 119 5.17 -6.38 6.16
N ILE A 120 5.74 -5.88 7.26
CA ILE A 120 5.02 -5.71 8.53
C ILE A 120 3.83 -4.77 8.35
N ILE A 121 4.04 -3.62 7.69
CA ILE A 121 2.98 -2.63 7.46
C ILE A 121 1.77 -3.26 6.75
N ILE A 122 2.01 -4.18 5.82
CA ILE A 122 0.95 -4.83 5.04
C ILE A 122 0.37 -6.04 5.75
N LEU A 123 1.25 -6.94 6.24
CA LEU A 123 0.82 -8.25 6.72
C LEU A 123 0.25 -8.19 8.15
N LEU A 124 0.68 -7.25 8.99
CA LEU A 124 0.19 -7.13 10.35
C LEU A 124 -1.32 -6.83 10.40
N PRO A 125 -1.85 -5.83 9.69
CA PRO A 125 -3.30 -5.62 9.61
C PRO A 125 -4.04 -6.82 9.03
N LEU A 126 -3.51 -7.45 7.97
CA LEU A 126 -4.12 -8.63 7.35
C LEU A 126 -4.19 -9.82 8.29
N SER A 127 -3.20 -9.99 9.18
CA SER A 127 -3.16 -11.09 10.14
C SER A 127 -4.06 -10.84 11.35
N LEU A 128 -4.18 -9.59 11.81
CA LEU A 128 -4.98 -9.22 12.98
C LEU A 128 -6.48 -9.12 12.67
N SER A 129 -6.84 -8.73 11.44
CA SER A 129 -8.22 -8.49 11.00
C SER A 129 -8.52 -9.28 9.71
N SER A 130 -8.29 -10.60 9.75
CA SER A 130 -8.38 -11.45 8.56
C SER A 130 -9.79 -11.51 7.96
N SER A 131 -10.87 -11.41 8.74
CA SER A 131 -12.25 -11.39 8.26
C SER A 131 -12.57 -10.11 7.48
N GLU A 132 -12.17 -8.96 8.00
CA GLU A 132 -12.32 -7.67 7.33
C GLU A 132 -11.43 -7.61 6.08
N ALA A 133 -10.22 -8.16 6.16
CA ALA A 133 -9.31 -8.26 5.02
C ALA A 133 -9.92 -9.11 3.90
N VAL A 134 -10.53 -10.26 4.20
CA VAL A 134 -11.25 -11.07 3.22
C VAL A 134 -12.39 -10.28 2.58
N SER A 135 -13.20 -9.61 3.40
CA SER A 135 -14.31 -8.80 2.90
C SER A 135 -13.84 -7.70 1.94
N PHE A 136 -12.69 -7.09 2.23
CA PHE A 136 -12.10 -6.07 1.36
C PHE A 136 -11.49 -6.67 0.09
N ILE A 137 -10.70 -7.75 0.20
CA ILE A 137 -10.05 -8.39 -0.94
C ILE A 137 -11.06 -8.99 -1.90
N SER A 138 -12.16 -9.54 -1.39
CA SER A 138 -13.25 -10.14 -2.21
C SER A 138 -13.95 -9.13 -3.13
N LEU A 139 -13.79 -7.82 -2.91
CA LEU A 139 -14.29 -6.79 -3.83
C LEU A 139 -13.50 -6.76 -5.15
N PHE A 140 -12.25 -7.17 -5.13
CA PHE A 140 -11.33 -7.09 -6.26
C PHE A 140 -10.98 -8.48 -6.80
N VAL A 141 -10.94 -9.48 -5.93
CA VAL A 141 -10.51 -10.83 -6.24
C VAL A 141 -11.66 -11.77 -5.90
N GLN A 142 -12.37 -12.25 -6.93
CA GLN A 142 -13.41 -13.25 -6.78
C GLN A 142 -12.82 -14.54 -6.19
N ASP A 143 -13.62 -15.30 -5.43
CA ASP A 143 -13.27 -16.59 -4.82
C ASP A 143 -12.34 -16.56 -3.58
N VAL A 144 -11.94 -15.41 -3.06
CA VAL A 144 -11.29 -15.34 -1.75
C VAL A 144 -12.33 -15.50 -0.65
N LYS A 145 -12.54 -16.74 -0.18
CA LYS A 145 -13.52 -17.05 0.87
C LYS A 145 -12.95 -16.99 2.28
N THR A 146 -11.68 -17.30 2.42
CA THR A 146 -10.99 -17.32 3.73
C THR A 146 -9.54 -16.90 3.57
N LEU A 147 -9.04 -16.15 4.55
CA LEU A 147 -7.61 -15.91 4.77
C LEU A 147 -7.21 -16.63 6.05
N ASN A 148 -6.30 -17.59 5.92
CA ASN A 148 -5.75 -18.21 7.12
C ASN A 148 -4.80 -17.22 7.80
N SER A 149 -5.21 -16.71 8.97
CA SER A 149 -4.44 -15.74 9.73
C SER A 149 -3.11 -16.29 10.26
N MET A 150 -3.03 -17.61 10.52
CA MET A 150 -1.85 -18.22 11.13
C MET A 150 -0.59 -18.15 10.24
N PRO A 151 -0.61 -18.54 8.96
CA PRO A 151 0.53 -18.32 8.06
C PRO A 151 0.90 -16.85 7.90
N LEU A 152 -0.08 -15.95 7.81
CA LEU A 152 0.16 -14.51 7.71
C LEU A 152 0.88 -13.98 8.96
N PHE A 153 0.46 -14.45 10.15
CA PHE A 153 1.09 -14.07 11.40
C PHE A 153 2.54 -14.58 11.50
N ILE A 154 2.79 -15.82 11.07
CA ILE A 154 4.16 -16.37 11.00
C ILE A 154 5.04 -15.54 10.08
N VAL A 155 4.56 -15.21 8.87
CA VAL A 155 5.30 -14.38 7.92
C VAL A 155 5.52 -12.97 8.49
N THR A 156 4.56 -12.42 9.22
CA THR A 156 4.71 -11.13 9.91
C THR A 156 5.82 -11.17 10.96
N ILE A 157 5.89 -12.23 11.76
CA ILE A 157 6.96 -12.44 12.74
C ILE A 157 8.33 -12.57 12.05
N ILE A 158 8.41 -13.35 10.98
CA ILE A 158 9.65 -13.47 10.18
C ILE A 158 10.06 -12.09 9.64
N SER A 159 9.11 -11.32 9.13
CA SER A 159 9.34 -9.96 8.63
C SER A 159 9.87 -9.02 9.72
N PHE A 160 9.40 -9.18 10.96
CA PHE A 160 9.91 -8.44 12.12
C PHE A 160 11.40 -8.75 12.38
N PHE A 161 11.78 -10.03 12.35
CA PHE A 161 13.20 -10.40 12.50
C PHE A 161 14.06 -9.91 11.33
N LEU A 162 13.55 -9.92 10.12
CA LEU A 162 14.24 -9.35 8.95
C LEU A 162 14.41 -7.84 9.08
N CYS A 163 13.43 -7.14 9.67
CA CYS A 163 13.51 -5.70 9.90
C CYS A 163 14.65 -5.31 10.87
N ILE A 164 14.89 -6.13 11.90
CA ILE A 164 15.97 -5.91 12.87
C ILE A 164 17.31 -6.53 12.44
N TYR A 165 17.40 -7.05 11.23
CA TYR A 165 18.66 -7.58 10.71
C TYR A 165 19.80 -6.56 10.84
N PRO A 166 21.00 -6.96 11.30
CA PRO A 166 22.04 -6.02 11.71
C PRO A 166 22.37 -5.02 10.62
N ARG A 167 22.16 -3.76 10.95
CA ARG A 167 22.59 -2.62 10.16
C ARG A 167 24.09 -2.51 10.30
N LYS A 168 24.82 -2.64 9.21
CA LYS A 168 26.29 -2.43 9.20
C LYS A 168 26.60 -0.94 9.20
#